data_13e33a4e751b9f073dcfa14a662ddea2
#
_entry.id   13e33a4e751b9f073dcfa14a662ddea2
#
_cell.length_a   1.000
_cell.length_b   1.000
_cell.length_c   1.000
_cell.angle_alpha   90.00
_cell.angle_beta   90.00
_cell.angle_gamma   90.00
#
_symmetry.space_group_name_H-M   'P 1'
#
loop_
_entity.id
_entity.type
_entity.pdbx_description
1 polymer ?
#
loop_
_entity_poly.entity_id
_entity_poly.type
_entity_poly.pdbx_seq_one_letter_code
_entity_poly.pdbx_strand_id
1 'polypeptide(L)'
;MSREKEAVYVISVAAEIVGMHPQTLRVYERKGLVEPYRTPGGTRRYSQADLDRLQLIQDLSSSGVNIEGIKRILQLQAERERLRLQVDRLRRLLEEAEVRRGQTTSSVRVELGPTTRTWLPAVRRGSAP
;
A
#
# COMPACT_ATOMS: atom_id res chain seq x y z
N MET A 1 12.81 -1.81 13.10
CA MET A 1 12.02 -2.70 13.29
C MET A 1 12.21 -3.87 12.50
N SER A 2 12.19 -4.93 13.00
CA SER A 2 12.48 -6.14 12.33
C SER A 2 11.21 -6.75 11.80
N ARG A 3 11.25 -7.24 10.60
CA ARG A 3 10.11 -7.91 10.02
C ARG A 3 9.71 -9.09 10.89
N GLU A 4 10.68 -9.66 11.56
CA GLU A 4 10.42 -10.79 12.41
C GLU A 4 9.47 -10.42 13.54
N LYS A 5 9.64 -9.26 14.13
CA LYS A 5 8.79 -8.86 15.22
C LYS A 5 7.41 -8.50 14.75
N GLU A 6 7.27 -8.05 13.52
CA GLU A 6 5.97 -7.67 13.02
C GLU A 6 5.22 -8.84 12.43
N ALA A 7 5.92 -9.88 12.06
CA ALA A 7 5.30 -11.01 11.37
C ALA A 7 4.92 -12.07 12.39
N VAL A 8 3.74 -11.94 12.94
CA VAL A 8 3.32 -12.82 14.03
C VAL A 8 2.29 -13.87 13.67
N TYR A 9 1.70 -13.82 12.50
CA TYR A 9 0.62 -14.75 12.18
C TYR A 9 1.11 -15.89 11.29
N VAL A 10 0.84 -17.15 11.70
CA VAL A 10 1.16 -18.27 10.82
C VAL A 10 0.09 -18.34 9.75
N ILE A 11 0.37 -19.08 8.69
CA ILE A 11 -0.50 -19.07 7.51
C ILE A 11 -1.94 -19.48 7.82
N SER A 12 -2.15 -20.45 8.68
CA SER A 12 -3.52 -20.88 8.96
C SER A 12 -4.31 -19.78 9.65
N VAL A 13 -3.67 -19.05 10.56
CA VAL A 13 -4.33 -17.97 11.25
C VAL A 13 -4.54 -16.78 10.31
N ALA A 14 -3.54 -16.47 9.51
CA ALA A 14 -3.65 -15.38 8.53
C ALA A 14 -4.81 -15.65 7.59
N ALA A 15 -4.89 -16.88 7.09
CA ALA A 15 -5.94 -17.24 6.15
C ALA A 15 -7.31 -17.09 6.80
N GLU A 16 -7.41 -17.47 8.05
CA GLU A 16 -8.67 -17.37 8.73
C GLU A 16 -9.07 -15.91 8.91
N ILE A 17 -8.13 -15.06 9.30
CA ILE A 17 -8.43 -13.66 9.52
C ILE A 17 -8.91 -12.97 8.26
N VAL A 18 -8.25 -13.23 7.13
CA VAL A 18 -8.64 -12.58 5.89
C VAL A 18 -9.72 -13.33 5.13
N GLY A 19 -10.12 -14.50 5.60
CA GLY A 19 -11.19 -15.23 4.95
C GLY A 19 -10.79 -15.91 3.65
N MET A 20 -9.55 -16.38 3.57
CA MET A 20 -9.08 -17.08 2.39
C MET A 20 -8.60 -18.45 2.75
N HIS A 21 -8.56 -19.32 1.78
CA HIS A 21 -8.00 -20.64 1.99
C HIS A 21 -6.47 -20.50 2.05
N PRO A 22 -5.81 -21.25 2.92
CA PRO A 22 -4.34 -21.17 3.00
C PRO A 22 -3.65 -21.40 1.67
N GLN A 23 -4.22 -22.27 0.83
CA GLN A 23 -3.63 -22.54 -0.46
C GLN A 23 -3.65 -21.28 -1.34
N THR A 24 -4.68 -20.45 -1.18
CA THR A 24 -4.75 -19.20 -1.92
C THR A 24 -3.60 -18.28 -1.52
N LEU A 25 -3.27 -18.25 -0.24
CA LEU A 25 -2.15 -17.44 0.21
C LEU A 25 -0.84 -17.94 -0.40
N ARG A 26 -0.68 -19.25 -0.52
CA ARG A 26 0.51 -19.78 -1.13
C ARG A 26 0.60 -19.44 -2.60
N VAL A 27 -0.54 -19.43 -3.28
CA VAL A 27 -0.58 -19.05 -4.69
C VAL A 27 -0.19 -17.59 -4.84
N TYR A 28 -0.71 -16.74 -3.98
CA TYR A 28 -0.39 -15.31 -4.06
C TYR A 28 1.08 -15.06 -3.77
N GLU A 29 1.66 -15.84 -2.89
CA GLU A 29 3.09 -15.72 -2.62
C GLU A 29 3.88 -16.11 -3.86
N ARG A 30 3.49 -17.22 -4.50
CA ARG A 30 4.20 -17.64 -5.69
C ARG A 30 4.10 -16.64 -6.82
N LYS A 31 2.99 -15.93 -6.88
CA LYS A 31 2.81 -14.93 -7.91
C LYS A 31 3.44 -13.59 -7.56
N GLY A 32 4.06 -13.49 -6.41
CA GLY A 32 4.75 -12.28 -6.03
C GLY A 32 3.86 -11.19 -5.47
N LEU A 33 2.64 -11.53 -5.08
CA LEU A 33 1.72 -10.52 -4.55
C LEU A 33 1.93 -10.26 -3.07
N VAL A 34 2.47 -11.21 -2.34
CA VAL A 34 2.74 -11.06 -0.93
C VAL A 34 4.01 -11.79 -0.60
N GLU A 35 4.75 -11.30 0.37
CA GLU A 35 6.02 -11.89 0.71
C GLU A 35 6.11 -12.05 2.21
N PRO A 36 5.69 -13.19 2.74
CA PRO A 36 5.73 -13.39 4.18
C PRO A 36 7.15 -13.57 4.68
N TYR A 37 7.35 -13.27 5.94
CA TYR A 37 8.62 -13.51 6.57
C TYR A 37 8.77 -15.03 6.79
N ARG A 38 9.96 -15.55 6.60
CA ARG A 38 10.21 -16.95 6.86
C ARG A 38 11.09 -17.06 8.08
N THR A 39 10.64 -17.87 9.05
CA THR A 39 11.44 -18.09 10.24
C THR A 39 12.66 -18.92 9.86
N PRO A 40 13.66 -19.03 10.74
CA PRO A 40 14.80 -19.88 10.45
C PRO A 40 14.42 -21.30 10.12
N GLY A 41 13.30 -21.79 10.66
CA GLY A 41 12.84 -23.12 10.31
C GLY A 41 12.06 -23.19 9.03
N GLY A 42 11.89 -22.09 8.33
CA GLY A 42 11.20 -22.11 7.05
C GLY A 42 9.71 -21.89 7.12
N THR A 43 9.19 -21.54 8.28
CA THR A 43 7.75 -21.32 8.44
C THR A 43 7.37 -19.92 8.02
N ARG A 44 6.25 -19.81 7.31
CA ARG A 44 5.74 -18.51 6.90
C ARG A 44 5.13 -17.78 8.08
N ARG A 45 5.41 -16.48 8.16
CA ARG A 45 4.80 -15.63 9.16
C ARG A 45 4.34 -14.35 8.49
N TYR A 46 3.14 -13.92 8.81
CA TYR A 46 2.53 -12.75 8.19
C TYR A 46 2.39 -11.62 9.19
N SER A 47 2.67 -10.39 8.74
CA SER A 47 2.50 -9.23 9.58
C SER A 47 1.10 -8.68 9.38
N GLN A 48 0.72 -7.69 10.18
CA GLN A 48 -0.55 -7.03 9.98
C GLN A 48 -0.59 -6.35 8.62
N ALA A 49 0.53 -5.77 8.21
CA ALA A 49 0.60 -5.14 6.89
C ALA A 49 0.36 -6.16 5.79
N ASP A 50 0.87 -7.38 5.98
CA ASP A 50 0.61 -8.43 5.01
C ASP A 50 -0.86 -8.79 4.97
N LEU A 51 -1.52 -8.83 6.12
CA LEU A 51 -2.94 -9.14 6.16
C LEU A 51 -3.75 -8.05 5.45
N ASP A 52 -3.38 -6.80 5.67
CA ASP A 52 -4.05 -5.70 5.00
C ASP A 52 -3.88 -5.80 3.49
N ARG A 53 -2.68 -6.17 3.07
CA ARG A 53 -2.41 -6.33 1.65
C ARG A 53 -3.23 -7.48 1.07
N LEU A 54 -3.33 -8.58 1.80
CA LEU A 54 -4.14 -9.71 1.35
C LEU A 54 -5.61 -9.33 1.25
N GLN A 55 -6.09 -8.51 2.18
CA GLN A 55 -7.47 -8.07 2.12
C GLN A 55 -7.71 -7.23 0.88
N LEU A 56 -6.78 -6.34 0.55
CA LEU A 56 -6.90 -5.54 -0.65
C LEU A 56 -6.89 -6.42 -1.89
N ILE A 57 -6.00 -7.42 -1.92
CA ILE A 57 -5.93 -8.33 -3.04
C ILE A 57 -7.27 -9.04 -3.22
N GLN A 58 -7.86 -9.46 -2.11
CA GLN A 58 -9.12 -10.14 -2.19
C GLN A 58 -10.23 -9.23 -2.70
N ASP A 59 -10.24 -7.99 -2.23
CA ASP A 59 -11.24 -7.04 -2.68
C ASP A 59 -11.11 -6.78 -4.17
N LEU A 60 -9.89 -6.63 -4.65
CA LEU A 60 -9.68 -6.40 -6.07
C LEU A 60 -10.08 -7.61 -6.89
N SER A 61 -9.74 -8.79 -6.40
CA SER A 61 -10.10 -10.01 -7.10
C SER A 61 -11.61 -10.16 -7.17
N SER A 62 -12.29 -9.86 -6.09
CA SER A 62 -13.74 -9.94 -6.07
C SER A 62 -14.37 -8.93 -7.00
N SER A 63 -13.70 -7.83 -7.24
CA SER A 63 -14.21 -6.82 -8.16
C SER A 63 -13.92 -7.13 -9.60
N GLY A 64 -13.29 -8.24 -9.87
CA GLY A 64 -13.04 -8.63 -11.25
C GLY A 64 -11.65 -8.29 -11.77
N VAL A 65 -10.74 -7.84 -10.92
CA VAL A 65 -9.41 -7.51 -11.39
C VAL A 65 -8.58 -8.80 -11.40
N ASN A 66 -7.93 -9.10 -12.51
CA ASN A 66 -7.15 -10.32 -12.60
C ASN A 66 -5.80 -10.14 -11.90
N ILE A 67 -5.04 -11.21 -11.82
CA ILE A 67 -3.78 -11.21 -11.11
C ILE A 67 -2.82 -10.15 -11.63
N GLU A 68 -2.73 -10.03 -12.94
CA GLU A 68 -1.80 -9.04 -13.49
C GLU A 68 -2.21 -7.63 -13.14
N GLY A 69 -3.51 -7.38 -13.16
CA GLY A 69 -4.00 -6.06 -12.76
C GLY A 69 -3.76 -5.79 -11.29
N ILE A 70 -3.93 -6.80 -10.45
CA ILE A 70 -3.68 -6.64 -9.03
C ILE A 70 -2.22 -6.31 -8.79
N LYS A 71 -1.32 -7.02 -9.48
CA LYS A 71 0.09 -6.72 -9.35
C LYS A 71 0.39 -5.29 -9.73
N ARG A 72 -0.19 -4.85 -10.82
CA ARG A 72 0.05 -3.48 -11.29
C ARG A 72 -0.46 -2.47 -10.27
N ILE A 73 -1.62 -2.72 -9.70
CA ILE A 73 -2.18 -1.82 -8.70
C ILE A 73 -1.28 -1.75 -7.47
N LEU A 74 -0.78 -2.90 -7.02
CA LEU A 74 0.10 -2.92 -5.86
C LEU A 74 1.39 -2.15 -6.14
N GLN A 75 1.92 -2.29 -7.34
CA GLN A 75 3.12 -1.55 -7.71
C GLN A 75 2.87 -0.06 -7.72
N LEU A 76 1.72 0.34 -8.27
CA LEU A 76 1.39 1.76 -8.32
C LEU A 76 1.15 2.33 -6.93
N GLN A 77 0.57 1.55 -6.04
CA GLN A 77 0.39 2.00 -4.68
C GLN A 77 1.72 2.22 -3.98
N ALA A 78 2.67 1.32 -4.20
CA ALA A 78 3.99 1.46 -3.60
C ALA A 78 4.68 2.70 -4.16
N GLU A 79 4.54 2.92 -5.45
CA GLU A 79 5.14 4.09 -6.08
C GLU A 79 4.50 5.37 -5.55
N ARG A 80 3.19 5.37 -5.40
CA ARG A 80 2.50 6.52 -4.88
C ARG A 80 2.96 6.84 -3.47
N GLU A 81 3.12 5.81 -2.64
CA GLU A 81 3.55 6.04 -1.27
C GLU A 81 4.97 6.59 -1.24
N ARG A 82 5.84 6.08 -2.09
CA ARG A 82 7.20 6.58 -2.15
C ARG A 82 7.22 8.06 -2.55
N LEU A 83 6.43 8.41 -3.55
CA LEU A 83 6.39 9.79 -4.00
C LEU A 83 5.78 10.70 -2.93
N ARG A 84 4.80 10.20 -2.22
CA ARG A 84 4.20 10.98 -1.17
C ARG A 84 5.19 11.30 -0.07
N LEU A 85 6.02 10.32 0.29
CA LEU A 85 7.04 10.57 1.30
C LEU A 85 8.08 11.57 0.81
N GLN A 86 8.38 11.53 -0.49
CA GLN A 86 9.30 12.49 -1.05
C GLN A 86 8.72 13.89 -1.01
N VAL A 87 7.46 14.01 -1.33
CA VAL A 87 6.80 15.31 -1.29
C VAL A 87 6.81 15.87 0.14
N ASP A 88 6.52 15.01 1.12
CA ASP A 88 6.53 15.45 2.51
C ASP A 88 7.92 15.91 2.92
N ARG A 89 8.94 15.19 2.48
CA ARG A 89 10.30 15.58 2.82
C ARG A 89 10.65 16.93 2.19
N LEU A 90 10.32 17.11 0.92
CA LEU A 90 10.63 18.35 0.26
C LEU A 90 9.89 19.51 0.89
N ARG A 91 8.67 19.25 1.32
CA ARG A 91 7.89 20.28 1.98
C ARG A 91 8.57 20.70 3.28
N ARG A 92 9.03 19.75 4.07
CA ARG A 92 9.70 20.07 5.31
C ARG A 92 10.99 20.84 5.06
N LEU A 93 11.74 20.44 4.03
CA LEU A 93 12.97 21.14 3.73
C LEU A 93 12.70 22.57 3.31
N LEU A 94 11.64 22.77 2.56
CA LEU A 94 11.28 24.11 2.14
C LEU A 94 10.89 24.99 3.33
N GLU A 95 10.11 24.43 4.23
CA GLU A 95 9.73 25.17 5.42
C GLU A 95 10.92 25.54 6.28
N GLU A 96 11.86 24.61 6.40
CA GLU A 96 13.04 24.89 7.18
C GLU A 96 13.87 25.97 6.52
N ALA A 97 13.94 25.95 5.20
CA ALA A 97 14.70 27.00 4.50
C ALA A 97 14.07 28.35 4.71
N GLU A 98 12.76 28.41 4.71
CA GLU A 98 12.10 29.67 4.92
C GLU A 98 12.28 30.19 6.33
N VAL A 99 12.27 29.31 7.30
CA VAL A 99 12.51 29.71 8.67
C VAL A 99 13.93 30.22 8.80
N ARG A 100 14.88 29.54 8.18
CA ARG A 100 16.25 29.98 8.26
C ARG A 100 16.47 31.35 7.64
N ARG A 101 15.68 31.68 6.62
CA ARG A 101 15.82 32.96 6.01
C ARG A 101 15.11 34.01 6.79
N GLY A 102 14.45 33.68 7.83
CA GLY A 102 13.74 34.64 8.60
C GLY A 102 12.43 35.10 8.02
N GLN A 103 11.95 34.41 7.02
CA GLN A 103 10.75 34.80 6.42
C GLN A 103 9.65 34.17 7.06
N THR A 104 8.77 34.93 7.56
CA THR A 104 7.71 34.31 8.18
C THR A 104 6.61 34.16 7.36
N THR A 105 6.45 34.63 6.40
CA THR A 105 5.31 34.59 5.72
C THR A 105 4.81 33.57 5.16
N SER A 106 4.92 33.02 4.77
CA SER A 106 4.29 32.19 4.33
C SER A 106 3.58 31.82 3.49
N SER A 107 3.08 31.49 3.44
CA SER A 107 2.25 31.21 2.62
C SER A 107 2.35 30.45 1.48
N VAL A 108 3.21 29.76 1.17
CA VAL A 108 3.15 29.00 0.03
C VAL A 108 2.55 27.72 0.46
N ARG A 109 1.35 27.46 0.16
CA ARG A 109 0.78 26.29 0.54
C ARG A 109 0.48 25.48 -0.64
N VAL A 110 0.96 24.35 -0.82
CA VAL A 110 0.69 23.49 -1.96
C VAL A 110 -0.33 22.46 -1.56
N GLU A 111 -1.42 22.47 -2.25
CA GLU A 111 -2.42 21.53 -1.96
C GLU A 111 -2.44 20.46 -2.97
N LEU A 112 -2.10 19.27 -2.66
CA LEU A 112 -2.07 18.21 -3.62
C LEU A 112 -3.17 17.20 -3.45
N GLY A 113 -3.74 17.16 -2.33
CA GLY A 113 -4.70 16.15 -2.07
C GLY A 113 -5.89 16.07 -2.95
N PRO A 114 -6.54 17.13 -3.16
CA PRO A 114 -7.76 17.10 -3.90
C PRO A 114 -7.61 16.66 -5.31
N THR A 115 -6.48 16.86 -5.85
CA THR A 115 -6.30 16.53 -7.20
C THR A 115 -6.44 15.09 -7.47
N THR A 116 -5.98 14.29 -6.63
CA THR A 116 -6.03 12.92 -6.92
C THR A 116 -7.39 12.39 -6.94
N ARG A 117 -8.26 12.89 -6.10
CA ARG A 117 -9.50 12.38 -6.10
C ARG A 117 -10.28 12.83 -7.24
N THR A 118 -9.99 13.92 -7.74
CA THR A 118 -10.77 14.47 -8.78
C THR A 118 -10.85 13.63 -10.00
N TRP A 119 -9.78 13.15 -10.48
CA TRP A 119 -9.87 12.47 -11.73
C TRP A 119 -10.36 11.04 -11.60
N LEU A 120 -10.34 10.51 -10.44
CA LEU A 120 -10.81 9.20 -10.31
C LEU A 120 -12.24 9.04 -10.68
N PRO A 121 -13.09 9.76 -10.09
CA PRO A 121 -14.47 9.62 -10.40
C PRO A 121 -14.74 9.92 -11.81
N ALA A 122 -14.11 10.86 -12.30
CA ALA A 122 -14.42 11.24 -13.62
C ALA A 122 -14.40 10.08 -14.50
N VAL A 123 -13.54 9.29 -14.28
CA VAL A 123 -13.46 8.24 -15.11
C VAL A 123 -14.63 7.41 -15.18
N ARG A 124 -15.10 7.01 -14.22
CA ARG A 124 -16.01 6.06 -14.33
C ARG A 124 -17.21 6.42 -14.54
N ARG A 125 -17.46 7.36 -14.10
CA ARG A 125 -18.63 7.66 -14.15
C ARG A 125 -19.12 7.80 -15.37
N GLY A 126 -18.38 8.20 -16.07
CA GLY A 126 -18.90 8.50 -17.28
C GLY A 126 -19.57 7.34 -17.82
N SER A 127 -19.16 6.35 -17.44
CA SER A 127 -19.68 5.30 -18.06
C SER A 127 -20.99 5.04 -17.79
N ALA A 128 -21.43 5.48 -16.94
CA ALA A 128 -22.61 5.13 -16.59
C ALA A 128 -23.52 5.39 -17.52
N PRO A 129 -24.03 5.20 -18.14
CA PRO A 129 -25.01 5.54 -18.94
C PRO A 129 -26.00 5.08 -18.82
#